data_6b31e8c548e868bce6602a7bbddc5695
#
_entry.id   6b31e8c548e868bce6602a7bbddc5695
#
_cell.length_a   1.000
_cell.length_b   1.000
_cell.length_c   1.000
_cell.angle_alpha   90.00
_cell.angle_beta   90.00
_cell.angle_gamma   90.00
#
_symmetry.space_group_name_H-M   'P 1'
#
loop_
_entity.id
_entity.type
_entity.pdbx_description
1 polymer ?
#
loop_
_entity_poly.entity_id
_entity_poly.type
_entity_poly.pdbx_seq_one_letter_code
_entity_poly.pdbx_strand_id
1 'polypeptide(L)'
;DVCSSDLGERRAVFIICRKILRLGYSVGFPLIGVAVCCNRLIIGIYTDNELLTEQAFIPFVVTLLNYTFALPGYVYLNAVGGTGKTRITFLFQVTTTVVYLGYLYWLSACTHASLAIYLTAEYLFVILLALQSVFYLRSKQY
;
A
#
# COMPACT_ATOMS: atom_id res chain seq x y z
N ASP A 1 30.54 1.50 22.13
CA ASP A 1 29.91 0.21 21.77
C ASP A 1 28.39 0.27 21.55
N VAL A 2 27.69 1.20 22.18
CA VAL A 2 26.23 1.38 21.96
C VAL A 2 25.94 1.84 20.52
N CYS A 3 26.78 2.65 19.93
CA CYS A 3 26.58 3.20 18.57
C CYS A 3 26.78 2.16 17.46
N SER A 4 27.56 1.11 17.71
CA SER A 4 27.86 0.05 16.74
C SER A 4 26.75 -1.02 16.68
N SER A 5 26.12 -1.33 17.81
CA SER A 5 24.97 -2.26 17.88
C SER A 5 23.73 -1.69 17.18
N ASP A 6 23.49 -0.39 17.32
CA ASP A 6 22.36 0.34 16.75
C ASP A 6 22.37 0.35 15.20
N LEU A 7 23.55 0.52 14.60
CA LEU A 7 23.72 0.44 13.15
C LEU A 7 23.52 -0.99 12.60
N GLY A 8 23.89 -2.00 13.39
CA GLY A 8 23.67 -3.40 13.08
C GLY A 8 22.21 -3.78 13.03
N GLU A 9 21.43 -3.35 14.03
CA GLU A 9 20.00 -3.63 14.13
C GLU A 9 19.21 -2.97 12.99
N ARG A 10 19.54 -1.74 12.62
CA ARG A 10 18.88 -1.05 11.48
C ARG A 10 19.13 -1.76 10.16
N ARG A 11 20.37 -2.13 9.90
CA ARG A 11 20.72 -2.90 8.70
C ARG A 11 19.94 -4.21 8.66
N ALA A 12 19.80 -4.89 9.80
CA ALA A 12 19.04 -6.13 9.89
C ALA A 12 17.55 -5.91 9.55
N VAL A 13 16.91 -4.85 10.08
CA VAL A 13 15.52 -4.50 9.76
C VAL A 13 15.33 -4.28 8.26
N PHE A 14 16.18 -3.46 7.61
CA PHE A 14 16.07 -3.20 6.18
C PHE A 14 16.35 -4.45 5.33
N ILE A 15 17.28 -5.31 5.75
CA ILE A 15 17.54 -6.59 5.06
C ILE A 15 16.33 -7.51 5.13
N ILE A 16 15.70 -7.61 6.31
CA ILE A 16 14.49 -8.41 6.51
C ILE A 16 13.34 -7.85 5.67
N CYS A 17 13.09 -6.53 5.74
CA CYS A 17 12.06 -5.89 4.92
C CYS A 17 12.27 -6.17 3.42
N ARG A 18 13.51 -6.06 2.93
CA ARG A 18 13.84 -6.35 1.53
C ARG A 18 13.59 -7.81 1.15
N LYS A 19 13.88 -8.75 2.05
CA LYS A 19 13.57 -10.18 1.83
C LYS A 19 12.07 -10.41 1.75
N ILE A 20 11.30 -9.82 2.67
CA ILE A 20 9.83 -9.90 2.69
C ILE A 20 9.24 -9.29 1.41
N LEU A 21 9.73 -8.11 1.00
CA LEU A 21 9.29 -7.46 -0.24
C LEU A 21 9.56 -8.33 -1.47
N ARG A 22 10.78 -8.90 -1.56
CA ARG A 22 11.13 -9.79 -2.68
C ARG A 22 10.23 -11.02 -2.73
N LEU A 23 9.97 -11.65 -1.59
CA LEU A 23 9.07 -12.80 -1.50
C LEU A 23 7.63 -12.38 -1.85
N GLY A 24 7.14 -11.28 -1.29
CA GLY A 24 5.82 -10.75 -1.56
C GLY A 24 5.59 -10.43 -3.04
N TYR A 25 6.55 -9.80 -3.69
CA TYR A 25 6.47 -9.54 -5.14
C TYR A 25 6.58 -10.79 -5.98
N SER A 26 7.43 -11.75 -5.58
CA SER A 26 7.58 -13.03 -6.29
C SER A 26 6.28 -13.84 -6.33
N VAL A 27 5.48 -13.77 -5.27
CA VAL A 27 4.17 -14.44 -5.19
C VAL A 27 3.06 -13.55 -5.73
N GLY A 28 3.08 -12.25 -5.39
CA GLY A 28 2.02 -11.31 -5.72
C GLY A 28 1.89 -11.02 -7.21
N PHE A 29 2.99 -10.80 -7.93
CA PHE A 29 2.91 -10.51 -9.36
C PHE A 29 2.34 -11.65 -10.22
N PRO A 30 2.72 -12.92 -10.03
CA PRO A 30 2.05 -14.02 -10.70
C PRO A 30 0.56 -14.10 -10.38
N LEU A 31 0.16 -13.90 -9.12
CA LEU A 31 -1.25 -13.88 -8.74
C LEU A 31 -2.03 -12.74 -9.39
N ILE A 32 -1.44 -11.54 -9.44
CA ILE A 32 -2.03 -10.40 -10.17
C ILE A 32 -2.18 -10.74 -11.65
N GLY A 33 -1.16 -11.33 -12.28
CA GLY A 33 -1.22 -11.77 -13.67
C GLY A 33 -2.36 -12.75 -13.93
N VAL A 34 -2.51 -13.77 -13.07
CA VAL A 34 -3.63 -14.72 -13.15
C VAL A 34 -4.97 -14.02 -12.96
N ALA A 35 -5.08 -13.12 -11.97
CA ALA A 35 -6.31 -12.39 -11.70
C ALA A 35 -6.72 -11.50 -12.88
N VAL A 36 -5.76 -10.83 -13.54
CA VAL A 36 -6.02 -10.01 -14.73
C VAL A 36 -6.47 -10.91 -15.91
N CYS A 37 -5.83 -12.06 -16.11
CA CYS A 37 -6.24 -13.01 -17.15
C CYS A 37 -7.65 -13.58 -16.91
N CYS A 38 -7.98 -13.85 -15.65
CA CYS A 38 -9.26 -14.42 -15.23
C CYS A 38 -10.29 -13.34 -14.83
N ASN A 39 -10.09 -12.07 -15.20
CA ASN A 39 -10.93 -10.95 -14.74
C ASN A 39 -12.43 -11.17 -15.00
N ARG A 40 -12.81 -11.68 -16.18
CA ARG A 40 -14.21 -11.96 -16.53
C ARG A 40 -14.86 -13.00 -15.60
N LEU A 41 -14.11 -14.04 -15.22
CA LEU A 41 -14.59 -15.04 -14.28
C LEU A 41 -14.77 -14.45 -12.89
N ILE A 42 -13.79 -13.65 -12.43
CA ILE A 42 -13.82 -13.06 -11.12
C ILE A 42 -14.95 -12.02 -11.01
N ILE A 43 -15.08 -11.13 -11.99
CA ILE A 43 -16.14 -10.12 -11.99
C ILE A 43 -17.51 -10.78 -12.19
N GLY A 44 -17.61 -11.84 -13.01
CA GLY A 44 -18.82 -12.59 -13.25
C GLY A 44 -19.41 -13.29 -12.01
N ILE A 45 -18.61 -13.50 -10.95
CA ILE A 45 -19.13 -13.98 -9.66
C ILE A 45 -20.04 -12.93 -8.99
N TYR A 46 -19.79 -11.64 -9.27
CA TYR A 46 -20.52 -10.53 -8.66
C TYR A 46 -21.65 -9.97 -9.53
N THR A 47 -21.58 -10.15 -10.85
CA THR A 47 -22.59 -9.61 -11.77
C THR A 47 -22.67 -10.40 -13.08
N ASP A 48 -23.90 -10.66 -13.54
CA ASP A 48 -24.19 -11.29 -14.83
C ASP A 48 -24.32 -10.23 -15.95
N ASN A 49 -24.19 -8.95 -15.64
CA ASN A 49 -24.35 -7.87 -16.61
C ASN A 49 -23.02 -7.59 -17.33
N GLU A 50 -22.97 -7.88 -18.65
CA GLU A 50 -21.78 -7.69 -19.48
C GLU A 50 -21.27 -6.24 -19.49
N LEU A 51 -22.20 -5.26 -19.49
CA LEU A 51 -21.83 -3.84 -19.48
C LEU A 51 -21.11 -3.46 -18.19
N LEU A 52 -21.57 -3.96 -17.04
CA LEU A 52 -20.92 -3.74 -15.74
C LEU A 52 -19.57 -4.46 -15.68
N THR A 53 -19.43 -5.63 -16.29
CA THR A 53 -18.17 -6.38 -16.35
C THR A 53 -17.11 -5.60 -17.13
N GLU A 54 -17.47 -4.97 -18.25
CA GLU A 54 -16.55 -4.14 -19.02
C GLU A 54 -16.15 -2.87 -18.26
N GLN A 55 -17.10 -2.19 -17.62
CA GLN A 55 -16.84 -0.98 -16.85
C GLN A 55 -16.00 -1.24 -15.59
N ALA A 56 -16.13 -2.42 -14.98
CA ALA A 56 -15.38 -2.81 -13.79
C ALA A 56 -13.94 -3.21 -14.09
N PHE A 57 -13.57 -3.50 -15.33
CA PHE A 57 -12.23 -3.96 -15.69
C PHE A 57 -11.13 -2.96 -15.31
N ILE A 58 -11.28 -1.68 -15.67
CA ILE A 58 -10.28 -0.64 -15.36
C ILE A 58 -10.13 -0.44 -13.84
N PRO A 59 -11.21 -0.22 -13.07
CA PRO A 59 -11.14 -0.19 -11.61
C PRO A 59 -10.47 -1.44 -11.00
N PHE A 60 -10.78 -2.62 -11.51
CA PHE A 60 -10.20 -3.88 -11.05
C PHE A 60 -8.68 -3.92 -11.26
N VAL A 61 -8.19 -3.56 -12.45
CA VAL A 61 -6.76 -3.50 -12.74
C VAL A 61 -6.05 -2.44 -11.88
N VAL A 62 -6.66 -1.26 -11.70
CA VAL A 62 -6.12 -0.19 -10.85
C VAL A 62 -5.95 -0.71 -9.42
N THR A 63 -6.95 -1.40 -8.87
CA THR A 63 -6.87 -1.97 -7.52
C THR A 63 -5.77 -3.02 -7.40
N LEU A 64 -5.63 -3.91 -8.39
CA LEU A 64 -4.58 -4.93 -8.39
C LEU A 64 -3.18 -4.32 -8.45
N LEU A 65 -2.99 -3.29 -9.27
CA LEU A 65 -1.70 -2.60 -9.39
C LEU A 65 -1.34 -1.84 -8.11
N ASN A 66 -2.32 -1.44 -7.30
CA ASN A 66 -2.08 -0.82 -6.00
C ASN A 66 -1.22 -1.70 -5.08
N TYR A 67 -1.28 -3.02 -5.22
CA TYR A 67 -0.44 -3.97 -4.48
C TYR A 67 1.05 -3.63 -4.57
N THR A 68 1.51 -3.13 -5.71
CA THR A 68 2.91 -2.75 -5.93
C THR A 68 3.40 -1.69 -4.93
N PHE A 69 2.53 -0.77 -4.56
CA PHE A 69 2.83 0.32 -3.61
C PHE A 69 2.38 -0.04 -2.19
N ALA A 70 1.31 -0.82 -2.05
CA ALA A 70 0.78 -1.23 -0.76
C ALA A 70 1.75 -2.15 -0.01
N LEU A 71 2.36 -3.10 -0.70
CA LEU A 71 3.29 -4.05 -0.08
C LEU A 71 4.43 -3.34 0.67
N PRO A 72 5.23 -2.44 0.07
CA PRO A 72 6.27 -1.72 0.81
C PRO A 72 5.69 -0.81 1.90
N GLY A 73 4.55 -0.17 1.66
CA GLY A 73 3.87 0.67 2.66
C GLY A 73 3.64 -0.09 3.96
N TYR A 74 2.98 -1.23 3.87
CA TYR A 74 2.66 -2.05 5.04
C TYR A 74 3.87 -2.78 5.63
N VAL A 75 4.83 -3.24 4.82
CA VAL A 75 6.04 -3.89 5.32
C VAL A 75 6.85 -2.93 6.19
N TYR A 76 7.10 -1.71 5.72
CA TYR A 76 7.85 -0.72 6.51
C TYR A 76 7.06 -0.20 7.71
N LEU A 77 5.74 -0.03 7.59
CA LEU A 77 4.90 0.34 8.72
C LEU A 77 4.96 -0.71 9.83
N ASN A 78 4.84 -1.99 9.47
CA ASN A 78 4.93 -3.09 10.43
C ASN A 78 6.35 -3.22 11.02
N ALA A 79 7.38 -2.89 10.25
CA ALA A 79 8.74 -2.83 10.76
C ALA A 79 8.88 -1.76 11.86
N VAL A 80 8.27 -0.58 11.69
CA VAL A 80 8.23 0.46 12.74
C VAL A 80 7.48 -0.06 13.98
N GLY A 81 6.32 -0.71 13.80
CA GLY A 81 5.55 -1.32 14.89
C GLY A 81 6.34 -2.40 15.65
N GLY A 82 7.09 -3.22 14.90
CA GLY A 82 7.94 -4.28 15.46
C GLY A 82 9.10 -3.78 16.34
N THR A 83 9.50 -2.52 16.21
CA THR A 83 10.45 -1.88 17.14
C THR A 83 9.84 -1.49 18.50
N GLY A 84 8.60 -1.90 18.78
CA GLY A 84 7.87 -1.57 20.02
C GLY A 84 7.24 -0.18 20.03
N LYS A 85 7.37 0.61 18.96
CA LYS A 85 6.87 1.99 18.86
C LYS A 85 5.48 2.07 18.24
N THR A 86 4.54 1.30 18.77
CA THR A 86 3.17 1.19 18.27
C THR A 86 2.42 2.53 18.21
N ARG A 87 2.69 3.46 19.14
CA ARG A 87 2.11 4.81 19.12
C ARG A 87 2.47 5.57 17.85
N ILE A 88 3.70 5.42 17.36
CA ILE A 88 4.17 6.10 16.14
C ILE A 88 3.51 5.49 14.91
N THR A 89 3.40 4.16 14.86
CA THR A 89 2.68 3.45 13.81
C THR A 89 1.23 3.92 13.73
N PHE A 90 0.58 4.06 14.88
CA PHE A 90 -0.80 4.58 14.98
C PHE A 90 -0.90 6.02 14.47
N LEU A 91 0.03 6.91 14.88
CA LEU A 91 0.05 8.29 14.41
C LEU A 91 0.24 8.38 12.89
N PHE A 92 1.08 7.53 12.30
CA PHE A 92 1.24 7.49 10.85
C PHE A 92 -0.05 7.10 10.15
N GLN A 93 -0.75 6.08 10.66
CA GLN A 93 -2.04 5.68 10.10
C GLN A 93 -3.09 6.79 10.22
N VAL A 94 -3.21 7.43 11.39
CA VAL A 94 -4.16 8.54 11.59
C VAL A 94 -3.85 9.70 10.66
N THR A 95 -2.59 10.15 10.60
CA THR A 95 -2.19 11.26 9.73
C THR A 95 -2.46 10.96 8.27
N THR A 96 -2.10 9.76 7.81
CA THR A 96 -2.34 9.33 6.43
C THR A 96 -3.84 9.23 6.13
N THR A 97 -4.65 8.72 7.08
CA THR A 97 -6.10 8.64 6.92
C THR A 97 -6.74 10.02 6.79
N VAL A 98 -6.31 11.00 7.58
CA VAL A 98 -6.81 12.38 7.49
C VAL A 98 -6.50 12.98 6.12
N VAL A 99 -5.27 12.80 5.62
CA VAL A 99 -4.89 13.27 4.27
C VAL A 99 -5.69 12.56 3.19
N TYR A 100 -5.87 11.25 3.31
CA TYR A 100 -6.66 10.45 2.38
C TYR A 100 -8.13 10.89 2.31
N LEU A 101 -8.77 11.10 3.47
CA LEU A 101 -10.16 11.59 3.53
C LEU A 101 -10.28 13.01 2.97
N GLY A 102 -9.33 13.89 3.25
CA GLY A 102 -9.26 15.23 2.67
C GLY A 102 -9.15 15.19 1.15
N TYR A 103 -8.33 14.29 0.61
CA TYR A 103 -8.20 14.10 -0.83
C TYR A 103 -9.48 13.56 -1.47
N LEU A 104 -10.14 12.58 -0.84
CA LEU A 104 -11.43 12.06 -1.31
C LEU A 104 -12.52 13.14 -1.30
N TYR A 105 -12.58 13.94 -0.24
CA TYR A 105 -13.51 15.05 -0.15
C TYR A 105 -13.27 16.07 -1.27
N TRP A 106 -12.00 16.42 -1.52
CA TRP A 106 -11.63 17.32 -2.62
C TRP A 106 -12.04 16.76 -3.98
N LEU A 107 -11.76 15.47 -4.23
CA LEU A 107 -12.19 14.79 -5.47
C LEU A 107 -13.71 14.84 -5.65
N SER A 108 -14.47 14.58 -4.58
CA SER A 108 -15.93 14.58 -4.60
C SER A 108 -16.51 15.98 -4.84
N ALA A 109 -15.90 17.02 -4.26
CA ALA A 109 -16.39 18.38 -4.35
C ALA A 109 -16.02 19.09 -5.67
N CYS A 110 -14.84 18.75 -6.23
CA CYS A 110 -14.28 19.49 -7.38
C CYS A 110 -14.37 18.75 -8.71
N THR A 111 -14.65 17.45 -8.70
CA THR A 111 -14.63 16.63 -9.93
C THR A 111 -15.76 15.61 -9.96
N HIS A 112 -16.34 15.42 -11.16
CA HIS A 112 -17.17 14.25 -11.45
C HIS A 112 -16.26 13.08 -11.86
N ALA A 113 -15.40 12.65 -10.93
CA ALA A 113 -14.38 11.65 -11.22
C ALA A 113 -14.99 10.25 -11.41
N SER A 114 -14.40 9.46 -12.31
CA SER A 114 -14.76 8.04 -12.45
C SER A 114 -14.31 7.22 -11.22
N LEU A 115 -14.93 6.06 -11.01
CA LEU A 115 -14.58 5.14 -9.92
C LEU A 115 -13.06 4.83 -9.90
N ALA A 116 -12.45 4.66 -11.08
CA ALA A 116 -11.02 4.42 -11.19
C ALA A 116 -10.16 5.54 -10.58
N ILE A 117 -10.60 6.80 -10.72
CA ILE A 117 -9.89 7.95 -10.14
C ILE A 117 -10.02 7.94 -8.61
N TYR A 118 -11.20 7.61 -8.06
CA TYR A 118 -11.35 7.44 -6.61
C TYR A 118 -10.44 6.35 -6.04
N LEU A 119 -10.26 5.24 -6.76
CA LEU A 119 -9.37 4.16 -6.36
C LEU A 119 -7.89 4.58 -6.36
N THR A 120 -7.51 5.60 -7.14
CA THR A 120 -6.13 6.14 -7.07
C THR A 120 -5.81 6.81 -5.74
N ALA A 121 -6.81 7.19 -4.95
CA ALA A 121 -6.59 7.73 -3.61
C ALA A 121 -5.90 6.72 -2.67
N GLU A 122 -6.11 5.42 -2.89
CA GLU A 122 -5.41 4.38 -2.14
C GLU A 122 -3.91 4.38 -2.41
N TYR A 123 -3.48 4.72 -3.63
CA TYR A 123 -2.05 4.88 -3.93
C TYR A 123 -1.42 6.00 -3.10
N LEU A 124 -2.13 7.14 -2.97
CA LEU A 124 -1.68 8.23 -2.10
C LEU A 124 -1.54 7.75 -0.66
N PHE A 125 -2.52 7.01 -0.15
CA PHE A 125 -2.51 6.46 1.20
C PHE A 125 -1.27 5.58 1.45
N VAL A 126 -1.05 4.58 0.61
CA VAL A 126 0.05 3.62 0.81
C VAL A 126 1.44 4.23 0.56
N ILE A 127 1.55 5.18 -0.37
CA ILE A 127 2.80 5.90 -0.63
C ILE A 127 3.15 6.78 0.57
N LEU A 128 2.19 7.50 1.16
CA LEU A 128 2.41 8.29 2.37
C LEU A 128 2.84 7.42 3.55
N LEU A 129 2.19 6.26 3.74
CA LEU A 129 2.60 5.30 4.77
C LEU A 129 4.04 4.82 4.57
N ALA A 130 4.40 4.47 3.32
CA ALA A 130 5.76 4.04 2.99
C ALA A 130 6.79 5.14 3.28
N LEU A 131 6.51 6.37 2.84
CA LEU A 131 7.42 7.52 3.02
C LEU A 131 7.62 7.84 4.50
N GLN A 132 6.55 7.95 5.29
CA GLN A 132 6.62 8.22 6.73
C GLN A 132 7.42 7.13 7.46
N SER A 133 7.14 5.86 7.15
CA SER A 133 7.78 4.72 7.80
C SER A 133 9.27 4.63 7.44
N VAL A 134 9.62 4.77 6.16
CA VAL A 134 11.02 4.74 5.70
C VAL A 134 11.80 5.95 6.25
N PHE A 135 11.20 7.13 6.22
CA PHE A 135 11.83 8.34 6.77
C PHE A 135 12.10 8.19 8.26
N TYR A 136 11.12 7.67 9.02
CA TYR A 136 11.28 7.42 10.44
C TYR A 136 12.40 6.41 10.73
N LEU A 137 12.42 5.27 10.01
CA LEU A 137 13.47 4.26 10.16
C LEU A 137 14.87 4.78 9.79
N ARG A 138 14.95 5.80 8.92
CA ARG A 138 16.23 6.43 8.55
C ARG A 138 16.66 7.55 9.49
N SER A 139 15.71 8.34 10.00
CA SER A 139 16.04 9.60 10.71
C SER A 139 16.24 9.41 12.21
N LYS A 140 15.64 8.40 12.82
CA LYS A 140 15.77 8.21 14.27
C LYS A 140 16.96 7.35 14.64
N GLN A 141 17.77 7.90 15.53
CA GLN A 141 18.66 7.15 16.39
C GLN A 141 17.79 6.54 17.50
N TYR A 142 17.76 5.22 17.58
CA TYR A 142 17.09 4.51 18.66
C TYR A 142 17.99 4.45 19.88
#